data_8dc2bfc359bfdfa5ab3c9b09b60c07d1
#
_entry.id   8dc2bfc359bfdfa5ab3c9b09b60c07d1
#
_cell.length_a   1.000
_cell.length_b   1.000
_cell.length_c   1.000
_cell.angle_alpha   90.00
_cell.angle_beta   90.00
_cell.angle_gamma   90.00
#
_symmetry.space_group_name_H-M   'P 1'
#
loop_
_entity.id
_entity.type
_entity.pdbx_description
1 polymer ?
#
loop_
_entity_poly.entity_id
_entity_poly.type
_entity_poly.pdbx_seq_one_letter_code
_entity_poly.pdbx_strand_id
1 'polypeptide(L)'
;MSCIFAVCVDDLSEKSFREIYQRMPKDRQTRTDGHKHHIDKMRSVAAFHALETGLMQYENMDYISQTIKISYGESGKPYLPDFPEIDFSISHSGKYAICAVGRDGDIGADILHIRKTDMRVAKRFFAPSEIVQLEQISEGTQQDRLFAQIWTRKESYVKFTGEGLKVDLSDFSMDPLSKRLIIHDRIFPVQFWEIEEPEGYIITVCCNVEQAETWEYKKIDPNHD
;
A
#
# COMPACT_ATOMS: atom_id res chain seq x y z
N MET A 1 -13.53 -11.37 -4.80
CA MET A 1 -12.71 -10.66 -5.82
C MET A 1 -11.95 -9.55 -5.11
N SER A 2 -10.67 -9.42 -5.34
CA SER A 2 -9.82 -8.47 -4.61
C SER A 2 -9.42 -7.32 -5.55
N CYS A 3 -9.45 -6.06 -5.04
CA CYS A 3 -9.24 -4.88 -5.89
C CYS A 3 -8.24 -3.91 -5.26
N ILE A 4 -7.50 -3.22 -6.12
CA ILE A 4 -6.68 -2.07 -5.78
C ILE A 4 -7.31 -0.83 -6.40
N PHE A 5 -7.62 0.14 -5.58
CA PHE A 5 -8.14 1.43 -5.97
C PHE A 5 -7.04 2.48 -5.86
N ALA A 6 -6.83 3.24 -6.93
CA ALA A 6 -5.76 4.24 -7.00
C ALA A 6 -6.31 5.62 -7.34
N VAL A 7 -5.89 6.63 -6.60
CA VAL A 7 -6.23 8.04 -6.80
C VAL A 7 -4.96 8.84 -7.06
N CYS A 8 -4.96 9.61 -8.15
CA CYS A 8 -3.91 10.58 -8.42
C CYS A 8 -4.21 11.89 -7.68
N VAL A 9 -3.29 12.36 -6.86
CA VAL A 9 -3.48 13.60 -6.10
C VAL A 9 -3.52 14.85 -6.99
N ASP A 10 -2.91 14.80 -8.18
CA ASP A 10 -2.97 15.89 -9.14
C ASP A 10 -4.37 16.04 -9.76
N ASP A 11 -5.18 14.96 -9.76
CA ASP A 11 -6.55 14.96 -10.24
C ASP A 11 -7.55 15.48 -9.17
N LEU A 12 -7.12 15.62 -7.90
CA LEU A 12 -7.96 16.02 -6.77
C LEU A 12 -8.18 17.55 -6.74
N SER A 13 -9.36 18.01 -7.12
CA SER A 13 -9.71 19.42 -7.04
C SER A 13 -9.85 19.90 -5.59
N GLU A 14 -9.70 21.20 -5.37
CA GLU A 14 -9.94 21.82 -4.05
C GLU A 14 -11.35 21.55 -3.51
N LYS A 15 -12.33 21.47 -4.40
CA LYS A 15 -13.72 21.14 -4.05
C LYS A 15 -13.80 19.73 -3.54
N SER A 16 -13.33 18.76 -4.34
CA SER A 16 -13.35 17.33 -4.00
C SER A 16 -12.52 17.05 -2.75
N PHE A 17 -11.36 17.71 -2.60
CA PHE A 17 -10.57 17.63 -1.36
C PHE A 17 -11.42 17.96 -0.14
N ARG A 18 -12.14 19.11 -0.14
CA ARG A 18 -12.96 19.54 0.99
C ARG A 18 -14.12 18.60 1.26
N GLU A 19 -14.80 18.12 0.21
CA GLU A 19 -15.94 17.20 0.32
C GLU A 19 -15.51 15.87 0.90
N ILE A 20 -14.42 15.27 0.39
CA ILE A 20 -13.86 14.02 0.91
C ILE A 20 -13.36 14.21 2.34
N TYR A 21 -12.61 15.29 2.62
CA TYR A 21 -12.11 15.60 3.96
C TYR A 21 -13.25 15.68 5.00
N GLN A 22 -14.39 16.29 4.65
CA GLN A 22 -15.54 16.41 5.55
C GLN A 22 -16.18 15.05 5.88
N ARG A 23 -16.11 14.08 4.96
CA ARG A 23 -16.59 12.71 5.17
C ARG A 23 -15.63 11.85 6.00
N MET A 24 -14.37 12.24 6.12
CA MET A 24 -13.39 11.47 6.89
C MET A 24 -13.77 11.37 8.37
N PRO A 25 -13.51 10.23 9.03
CA PRO A 25 -13.58 10.11 10.48
C PRO A 25 -12.71 11.17 11.18
N LYS A 26 -13.13 11.65 12.36
CA LYS A 26 -12.46 12.73 13.08
C LYS A 26 -11.00 12.46 13.42
N ASP A 27 -10.66 11.23 13.78
CA ASP A 27 -9.29 10.82 14.04
C ASP A 27 -8.42 10.93 12.78
N ARG A 28 -8.94 10.58 11.62
CA ARG A 28 -8.25 10.73 10.34
C ARG A 28 -8.12 12.19 9.92
N GLN A 29 -9.15 13.02 10.14
CA GLN A 29 -9.03 14.46 9.94
C GLN A 29 -7.88 15.02 10.78
N THR A 30 -7.83 14.69 12.08
CA THR A 30 -6.77 15.13 12.99
C THR A 30 -5.38 14.69 12.51
N ARG A 31 -5.21 13.45 12.03
CA ARG A 31 -3.95 12.97 11.46
C ARG A 31 -3.59 13.75 10.19
N THR A 32 -4.56 13.98 9.31
CA THR A 32 -4.37 14.76 8.08
C THR A 32 -3.93 16.17 8.39
N ASP A 33 -4.53 16.82 9.38
CA ASP A 33 -4.17 18.19 9.80
C ASP A 33 -2.75 18.26 10.37
N GLY A 34 -2.29 17.21 11.02
CA GLY A 34 -0.94 17.08 11.56
C GLY A 34 0.18 17.03 10.52
N HIS A 35 -0.13 16.79 9.25
CA HIS A 35 0.87 16.81 8.19
C HIS A 35 1.37 18.25 7.92
N LYS A 36 2.71 18.40 7.87
CA LYS A 36 3.35 19.72 7.63
C LYS A 36 3.22 20.19 6.19
N HIS A 37 3.28 19.28 5.23
CA HIS A 37 3.25 19.59 3.81
C HIS A 37 1.87 19.34 3.21
N HIS A 38 1.42 20.25 2.36
CA HIS A 38 0.12 20.16 1.70
C HIS A 38 -0.04 18.86 0.89
N ILE A 39 1.02 18.43 0.20
CA ILE A 39 1.01 17.19 -0.57
C ILE A 39 0.69 15.96 0.29
N ASP A 40 1.13 15.92 1.54
CA ASP A 40 0.85 14.79 2.44
C ASP A 40 -0.61 14.82 2.92
N LYS A 41 -1.20 16.00 3.06
CA LYS A 41 -2.65 16.16 3.29
C LYS A 41 -3.45 15.67 2.10
N MET A 42 -3.04 16.02 0.87
CA MET A 42 -3.66 15.53 -0.35
C MET A 42 -3.61 14.00 -0.45
N ARG A 43 -2.44 13.40 -0.16
CA ARG A 43 -2.28 11.94 -0.14
C ARG A 43 -3.17 11.27 0.90
N SER A 44 -3.29 11.86 2.09
CA SER A 44 -4.14 11.35 3.16
C SER A 44 -5.63 11.33 2.75
N VAL A 45 -6.10 12.40 2.12
CA VAL A 45 -7.47 12.52 1.62
C VAL A 45 -7.70 11.57 0.43
N ALA A 46 -6.77 11.51 -0.52
CA ALA A 46 -6.82 10.59 -1.66
C ALA A 46 -6.85 9.12 -1.21
N ALA A 47 -6.06 8.76 -0.20
CA ALA A 47 -6.03 7.42 0.37
C ALA A 47 -7.35 7.04 1.05
N PHE A 48 -8.00 7.99 1.73
CA PHE A 48 -9.32 7.78 2.30
C PHE A 48 -10.37 7.61 1.21
N HIS A 49 -10.33 8.42 0.16
CA HIS A 49 -11.24 8.29 -0.97
C HIS A 49 -11.09 6.94 -1.68
N ALA A 50 -9.86 6.46 -1.87
CA ALA A 50 -9.60 5.13 -2.41
C ALA A 50 -10.23 4.02 -1.53
N LEU A 51 -10.15 4.15 -0.20
CA LEU A 51 -10.80 3.23 0.74
C LEU A 51 -12.32 3.32 0.65
N GLU A 52 -12.89 4.53 0.74
CA GLU A 52 -14.33 4.78 0.67
C GLU A 52 -14.93 4.17 -0.61
N THR A 53 -14.35 4.49 -1.77
CA THR A 53 -14.77 3.96 -3.07
C THR A 53 -14.60 2.44 -3.14
N GLY A 54 -13.49 1.93 -2.61
CA GLY A 54 -13.24 0.49 -2.56
C GLY A 54 -14.31 -0.25 -1.78
N LEU A 55 -14.67 0.23 -0.62
CA LEU A 55 -15.73 -0.37 0.21
C LEU A 55 -17.10 -0.28 -0.46
N MET A 56 -17.42 0.86 -1.07
CA MET A 56 -18.70 1.04 -1.78
C MET A 56 -18.83 0.10 -2.99
N GLN A 57 -17.82 0.00 -3.83
CA GLN A 57 -17.85 -0.84 -5.03
C GLN A 57 -17.70 -2.34 -4.73
N TYR A 58 -16.92 -2.66 -3.72
CA TYR A 58 -16.60 -4.05 -3.37
C TYR A 58 -17.75 -4.73 -2.63
N GLU A 59 -18.38 -4.03 -1.70
CA GLU A 59 -19.41 -4.56 -0.82
C GLU A 59 -20.83 -4.21 -1.23
N ASN A 60 -21.00 -3.45 -2.32
CA ASN A 60 -22.32 -2.90 -2.69
C ASN A 60 -22.98 -2.19 -1.51
N MET A 61 -22.15 -1.57 -0.66
CA MET A 61 -22.61 -0.87 0.54
C MET A 61 -23.12 0.51 0.16
N ASP A 62 -24.40 0.74 0.28
CA ASP A 62 -25.05 2.08 0.22
C ASP A 62 -24.59 2.99 1.39
N TYR A 63 -23.28 3.04 1.63
CA TYR A 63 -22.69 3.53 2.88
C TYR A 63 -22.31 5.02 2.88
N ILE A 64 -22.78 5.77 1.91
CA ILE A 64 -22.51 7.23 1.83
C ILE A 64 -23.05 7.97 3.06
N SER A 65 -24.01 7.40 3.79
CA SER A 65 -24.67 8.05 4.93
C SER A 65 -24.12 7.64 6.30
N GLN A 66 -23.25 6.65 6.40
CA GLN A 66 -22.75 6.17 7.69
C GLN A 66 -21.23 6.36 7.76
N THR A 67 -20.79 6.98 8.84
CA THR A 67 -19.36 7.21 9.08
C THR A 67 -18.64 5.88 9.20
N ILE A 68 -17.77 5.55 8.23
CA ILE A 68 -16.90 4.37 8.30
C ILE A 68 -16.08 4.47 9.58
N LYS A 69 -16.27 3.51 10.48
CA LYS A 69 -15.46 3.43 11.69
C LYS A 69 -14.17 2.70 11.39
N ILE A 70 -13.05 3.40 11.53
CA ILE A 70 -11.72 2.83 11.41
C ILE A 70 -11.10 2.75 12.79
N SER A 71 -10.65 1.57 13.17
CA SER A 71 -9.88 1.35 14.39
C SER A 71 -8.45 0.95 14.05
N TYR A 72 -7.56 0.95 15.05
CA TYR A 72 -6.13 0.69 14.82
C TYR A 72 -5.67 -0.37 15.80
N GLY A 73 -4.99 -1.39 15.30
CA GLY A 73 -4.32 -2.39 16.11
C GLY A 73 -3.14 -1.81 16.90
N GLU A 74 -2.53 -2.61 17.77
CA GLU A 74 -1.43 -2.18 18.65
C GLU A 74 -0.23 -1.59 17.90
N SER A 75 0.06 -2.07 16.70
CA SER A 75 1.15 -1.57 15.84
C SER A 75 0.68 -0.56 14.81
N GLY A 76 -0.59 -0.13 14.85
CA GLY A 76 -1.14 0.92 14.01
C GLY A 76 -1.75 0.44 12.68
N LYS A 77 -1.85 -0.88 12.41
CA LYS A 77 -2.60 -1.39 11.24
C LYS A 77 -4.06 -0.99 11.40
N PRO A 78 -4.65 -0.27 10.42
CA PRO A 78 -6.07 0.09 10.46
C PRO A 78 -6.93 -1.13 10.14
N TYR A 79 -8.13 -1.19 10.73
CA TYR A 79 -9.12 -2.21 10.46
C TYR A 79 -10.55 -1.67 10.63
N LEU A 80 -11.54 -2.42 10.12
CA LEU A 80 -12.95 -2.09 10.19
C LEU A 80 -13.61 -2.95 11.28
N PRO A 81 -13.89 -2.40 12.48
CA PRO A 81 -14.45 -3.20 13.59
C PRO A 81 -15.84 -3.74 13.31
N ASP A 82 -16.63 -3.06 12.47
CA ASP A 82 -17.99 -3.45 12.13
C ASP A 82 -18.03 -4.45 10.93
N PHE A 83 -16.88 -4.69 10.26
CA PHE A 83 -16.74 -5.59 9.10
C PHE A 83 -15.42 -6.38 9.22
N PRO A 84 -15.33 -7.29 10.20
CA PRO A 84 -14.07 -8.00 10.49
C PRO A 84 -13.64 -8.95 9.36
N GLU A 85 -14.53 -9.31 8.43
CA GLU A 85 -14.25 -10.10 7.24
C GLU A 85 -13.58 -9.31 6.12
N ILE A 86 -13.60 -7.97 6.21
CA ILE A 86 -12.95 -7.10 5.21
C ILE A 86 -11.62 -6.64 5.74
N ASP A 87 -10.54 -6.94 5.06
CA ASP A 87 -9.24 -6.32 5.31
C ASP A 87 -8.89 -5.34 4.20
N PHE A 88 -8.12 -4.33 4.55
CA PHE A 88 -7.64 -3.34 3.62
C PHE A 88 -6.25 -2.83 3.99
N SER A 89 -5.52 -2.38 3.00
CA SER A 89 -4.20 -1.78 3.19
C SER A 89 -4.05 -0.53 2.35
N ILE A 90 -3.55 0.53 2.96
CA ILE A 90 -3.38 1.85 2.35
C ILE A 90 -1.90 2.15 2.17
N SER A 91 -1.53 2.71 1.03
CA SER A 91 -0.20 3.27 0.79
C SER A 91 -0.24 4.48 -0.12
N HIS A 92 0.83 5.26 -0.13
CA HIS A 92 0.98 6.37 -1.06
C HIS A 92 2.46 6.61 -1.40
N SER A 93 2.71 7.04 -2.63
CA SER A 93 4.03 7.45 -3.08
C SER A 93 3.91 8.44 -4.25
N GLY A 94 4.79 9.43 -4.31
CA GLY A 94 4.75 10.43 -5.37
C GLY A 94 3.37 11.09 -5.48
N LYS A 95 2.71 10.89 -6.62
CA LYS A 95 1.40 11.47 -6.94
C LYS A 95 0.22 10.53 -6.67
N TYR A 96 0.45 9.31 -6.19
CA TYR A 96 -0.61 8.32 -6.04
C TYR A 96 -0.80 7.89 -4.59
N ALA A 97 -2.06 7.71 -4.23
CA ALA A 97 -2.49 6.97 -3.06
C ALA A 97 -3.30 5.76 -3.53
N ILE A 98 -3.13 4.63 -2.84
CA ILE A 98 -3.83 3.38 -3.13
C ILE A 98 -4.52 2.84 -1.89
N CYS A 99 -5.58 2.06 -2.13
CA CYS A 99 -6.18 1.16 -1.16
C CYS A 99 -6.38 -0.20 -1.81
N ALA A 100 -5.80 -1.24 -1.24
CA ALA A 100 -6.14 -2.63 -1.55
C ALA A 100 -7.24 -3.09 -0.60
N VAL A 101 -8.29 -3.73 -1.13
CA VAL A 101 -9.43 -4.24 -0.35
C VAL A 101 -9.67 -5.69 -0.73
N GLY A 102 -9.90 -6.54 0.26
CA GLY A 102 -10.22 -7.96 0.07
C GLY A 102 -10.96 -8.55 1.27
N ARG A 103 -11.35 -9.82 1.16
CA ARG A 103 -12.07 -10.57 2.20
C ARG A 103 -11.30 -11.78 2.68
N ASP A 104 -11.66 -12.20 3.90
CA ASP A 104 -11.28 -13.49 4.50
C ASP A 104 -9.77 -13.70 4.64
N GLY A 105 -9.03 -12.63 4.95
CA GLY A 105 -7.62 -12.75 5.30
C GLY A 105 -6.88 -11.42 5.28
N ASP A 106 -5.68 -11.46 5.86
CA ASP A 106 -4.84 -10.29 5.97
C ASP A 106 -4.31 -9.82 4.62
N ILE A 107 -4.24 -8.50 4.46
CA ILE A 107 -3.71 -7.82 3.27
C ILE A 107 -2.68 -6.79 3.71
N GLY A 108 -1.57 -6.73 2.96
CA GLY A 108 -0.64 -5.62 3.01
C GLY A 108 -0.36 -5.12 1.62
N ALA A 109 -0.45 -3.82 1.37
CA ALA A 109 -0.17 -3.24 0.07
C ALA A 109 0.80 -2.06 0.18
N ASP A 110 1.70 -1.97 -0.76
CA ASP A 110 2.59 -0.82 -0.88
C ASP A 110 2.72 -0.35 -2.33
N ILE A 111 2.95 0.95 -2.50
CA ILE A 111 3.23 1.60 -3.78
C ILE A 111 4.51 2.42 -3.67
N LEU A 112 5.39 2.32 -4.66
CA LEU A 112 6.58 3.17 -4.74
C LEU A 112 6.75 3.75 -6.15
N HIS A 113 7.00 5.06 -6.19
CA HIS A 113 7.45 5.74 -7.40
C HIS A 113 8.89 5.32 -7.73
N ILE A 114 9.10 4.77 -8.93
CA ILE A 114 10.44 4.39 -9.42
C ILE A 114 11.24 5.67 -9.61
N ARG A 115 12.36 5.76 -8.93
CA ARG A 115 13.29 6.90 -9.00
C ARG A 115 14.70 6.41 -8.72
N LYS A 116 15.70 7.24 -9.00
CA LYS A 116 17.09 6.90 -8.78
C LYS A 116 17.33 6.24 -7.42
N THR A 117 17.92 5.06 -7.46
CA THR A 117 18.20 4.23 -6.27
C THR A 117 19.18 4.94 -5.34
N ASP A 118 18.83 5.02 -4.05
CA ASP A 118 19.77 5.39 -3.00
C ASP A 118 20.31 4.13 -2.33
N MET A 119 21.52 3.72 -2.70
CA MET A 119 22.16 2.53 -2.12
C MET A 119 22.39 2.62 -0.61
N ARG A 120 22.38 3.82 -0.01
CA ARG A 120 22.44 3.97 1.46
C ARG A 120 21.16 3.44 2.11
N VAL A 121 20.02 3.67 1.46
CA VAL A 121 18.71 3.14 1.91
C VAL A 121 18.72 1.61 1.77
N ALA A 122 19.16 1.08 0.61
CA ALA A 122 19.28 -0.37 0.43
C ALA A 122 20.18 -0.99 1.53
N LYS A 123 21.37 -0.45 1.78
CA LYS A 123 22.30 -0.96 2.78
C LYS A 123 21.77 -0.90 4.22
N ARG A 124 20.79 -0.05 4.50
CA ARG A 124 20.17 0.06 5.82
C ARG A 124 19.01 -0.91 6.03
N PHE A 125 18.25 -1.20 4.98
CA PHE A 125 16.95 -1.88 5.11
C PHE A 125 16.85 -3.21 4.36
N PHE A 126 17.78 -3.51 3.44
CA PHE A 126 17.72 -4.73 2.67
C PHE A 126 18.63 -5.81 3.23
N ALA A 127 18.26 -7.06 3.04
CA ALA A 127 19.08 -8.18 3.40
C ALA A 127 20.38 -8.22 2.54
N PRO A 128 21.49 -8.79 3.03
CA PRO A 128 22.75 -8.85 2.29
C PRO A 128 22.63 -9.43 0.88
N SER A 129 21.80 -10.47 0.70
CA SER A 129 21.55 -11.08 -0.61
C SER A 129 20.90 -10.13 -1.62
N GLU A 130 19.97 -9.26 -1.16
CA GLU A 130 19.29 -8.27 -1.98
C GLU A 130 20.23 -7.11 -2.37
N ILE A 131 21.11 -6.71 -1.44
CA ILE A 131 22.15 -5.70 -1.72
C ILE A 131 23.08 -6.19 -2.82
N VAL A 132 23.55 -7.44 -2.73
CA VAL A 132 24.41 -8.06 -3.76
C VAL A 132 23.72 -8.07 -5.13
N GLN A 133 22.43 -8.38 -5.18
CA GLN A 133 21.68 -8.36 -6.45
C GLN A 133 21.60 -6.96 -7.04
N LEU A 134 21.35 -5.94 -6.22
CA LEU A 134 21.33 -4.55 -6.67
C LEU A 134 22.70 -4.08 -7.17
N GLU A 135 23.78 -4.48 -6.51
CA GLU A 135 25.15 -4.13 -6.88
C GLU A 135 25.63 -4.83 -8.17
N GLN A 136 25.02 -5.96 -8.55
CA GLN A 136 25.30 -6.65 -9.82
C GLN A 136 24.65 -5.97 -11.03
N ILE A 137 23.68 -5.11 -10.83
CA ILE A 137 23.03 -4.36 -11.91
C ILE A 137 23.65 -2.97 -11.99
N SER A 138 24.05 -2.57 -13.20
CA SER A 138 24.57 -1.22 -13.44
C SER A 138 23.53 -0.16 -13.07
N GLU A 139 23.99 0.99 -12.56
CA GLU A 139 23.12 2.13 -12.30
C GLU A 139 22.22 2.46 -13.50
N GLY A 140 20.95 2.71 -13.23
CA GLY A 140 19.95 3.05 -14.22
C GLY A 140 18.60 2.43 -13.94
N THR A 141 17.72 2.50 -14.92
CA THR A 141 16.29 2.13 -14.78
C THR A 141 16.08 0.70 -14.26
N GLN A 142 16.94 -0.26 -14.62
CA GLN A 142 16.81 -1.64 -14.15
C GLN A 142 17.09 -1.77 -12.65
N GLN A 143 18.14 -1.11 -12.16
CA GLN A 143 18.47 -1.08 -10.74
C GLN A 143 17.39 -0.35 -9.93
N ASP A 144 16.91 0.79 -10.45
CA ASP A 144 15.86 1.58 -9.81
C ASP A 144 14.56 0.78 -9.68
N ARG A 145 14.22 0.00 -10.72
CA ARG A 145 13.07 -0.88 -10.73
C ARG A 145 13.22 -2.03 -9.73
N LEU A 146 14.37 -2.72 -9.71
CA LEU A 146 14.61 -3.80 -8.76
C LEU A 146 14.57 -3.29 -7.31
N PHE A 147 15.13 -2.11 -7.05
CA PHE A 147 15.01 -1.47 -5.74
C PHE A 147 13.55 -1.27 -5.34
N ALA A 148 12.73 -0.71 -6.24
CA ALA A 148 11.31 -0.46 -5.98
C ALA A 148 10.54 -1.77 -5.73
N GLN A 149 10.83 -2.83 -6.47
CA GLN A 149 10.23 -4.15 -6.29
C GLN A 149 10.57 -4.76 -4.92
N ILE A 150 11.85 -4.75 -4.53
CA ILE A 150 12.25 -5.26 -3.20
C ILE A 150 11.59 -4.44 -2.10
N TRP A 151 11.61 -3.12 -2.21
CA TRP A 151 11.02 -2.21 -1.23
C TRP A 151 9.53 -2.48 -1.04
N THR A 152 8.75 -2.45 -2.13
CA THR A 152 7.29 -2.62 -2.04
C THR A 152 6.89 -4.00 -1.52
N ARG A 153 7.66 -5.06 -1.84
CA ARG A 153 7.43 -6.40 -1.27
C ARG A 153 7.67 -6.40 0.24
N LYS A 154 8.77 -5.81 0.71
CA LYS A 154 9.08 -5.72 2.15
C LYS A 154 8.03 -4.92 2.91
N GLU A 155 7.69 -3.74 2.43
CA GLU A 155 6.68 -2.88 3.04
C GLU A 155 5.27 -3.52 3.02
N SER A 156 4.90 -4.17 1.91
CA SER A 156 3.61 -4.88 1.85
C SER A 156 3.55 -6.04 2.85
N TYR A 157 4.66 -6.77 3.04
CA TYR A 157 4.73 -7.82 4.07
C TYR A 157 4.60 -7.27 5.49
N VAL A 158 5.28 -6.19 5.83
CA VAL A 158 5.16 -5.55 7.16
C VAL A 158 3.74 -5.05 7.42
N LYS A 159 3.08 -4.51 6.39
CA LYS A 159 1.66 -4.12 6.49
C LYS A 159 0.73 -5.32 6.61
N PHE A 160 1.04 -6.42 5.93
CA PHE A 160 0.31 -7.67 6.03
C PHE A 160 0.36 -8.24 7.45
N THR A 161 1.55 -8.35 8.07
CA THR A 161 1.69 -8.84 9.44
C THR A 161 1.11 -7.88 10.48
N GLY A 162 1.01 -6.59 10.14
CA GLY A 162 0.56 -5.55 11.07
C GLY A 162 1.55 -5.26 12.20
N GLU A 163 2.78 -5.75 12.14
CA GLU A 163 3.80 -5.55 13.18
C GLU A 163 4.45 -4.16 13.11
N GLY A 164 4.33 -3.49 11.96
CA GLY A 164 4.84 -2.13 11.76
C GLY A 164 6.35 -2.03 11.96
N LEU A 165 6.80 -0.96 12.61
CA LEU A 165 8.23 -0.66 12.82
C LEU A 165 8.97 -1.65 13.75
N LYS A 166 8.29 -2.66 14.28
CA LYS A 166 8.93 -3.70 15.11
C LYS A 166 9.72 -4.71 14.27
N VAL A 167 9.41 -4.81 12.98
CA VAL A 167 10.11 -5.71 12.05
C VAL A 167 11.30 -4.99 11.45
N ASP A 168 12.49 -5.54 11.62
CA ASP A 168 13.65 -5.07 10.87
C ASP A 168 13.58 -5.64 9.45
N LEU A 169 13.51 -4.75 8.47
CA LEU A 169 13.43 -5.14 7.07
C LEU A 169 14.67 -5.91 6.59
N SER A 170 15.80 -5.80 7.26
CA SER A 170 17.03 -6.55 6.92
C SER A 170 17.02 -8.00 7.41
N ASP A 171 16.12 -8.38 8.34
CA ASP A 171 16.04 -9.72 8.93
C ASP A 171 15.42 -10.78 8.00
N PHE A 172 14.81 -10.34 6.91
CA PHE A 172 14.23 -11.24 5.92
C PHE A 172 14.57 -10.81 4.49
N SER A 173 14.57 -11.75 3.58
CA SER A 173 14.88 -11.51 2.17
C SER A 173 13.73 -11.88 1.25
N MET A 174 13.69 -11.22 0.11
CA MET A 174 12.83 -11.54 -1.01
C MET A 174 13.63 -12.17 -2.11
N ASP A 175 13.24 -13.36 -2.54
CA ASP A 175 13.77 -13.92 -3.78
C ASP A 175 13.13 -13.18 -4.97
N PRO A 176 13.90 -12.43 -5.74
CA PRO A 176 13.35 -11.62 -6.82
C PRO A 176 12.79 -12.44 -7.98
N LEU A 177 13.28 -13.65 -8.17
CA LEU A 177 12.84 -14.53 -9.26
C LEU A 177 11.57 -15.30 -8.87
N SER A 178 11.57 -15.94 -7.72
CA SER A 178 10.45 -16.75 -7.26
C SER A 178 9.38 -15.94 -6.52
N LYS A 179 9.64 -14.66 -6.21
CA LYS A 179 8.78 -13.79 -5.38
C LYS A 179 8.44 -14.43 -4.01
N ARG A 180 9.35 -15.22 -3.47
CA ARG A 180 9.16 -15.90 -2.19
C ARG A 180 9.78 -15.10 -1.06
N LEU A 181 9.09 -15.06 0.06
CA LEU A 181 9.63 -14.52 1.31
C LEU A 181 10.45 -15.59 2.02
N ILE A 182 11.67 -15.24 2.39
CA ILE A 182 12.61 -16.11 3.11
C ILE A 182 12.92 -15.45 4.47
N ILE A 183 12.56 -16.16 5.55
CA ILE A 183 12.85 -15.77 6.92
C ILE A 183 13.64 -16.92 7.57
N HIS A 184 14.85 -16.65 8.08
CA HIS A 184 15.71 -17.67 8.69
C HIS A 184 15.84 -18.93 7.81
N ASP A 185 16.15 -18.74 6.54
CA ASP A 185 16.29 -19.79 5.52
C ASP A 185 15.03 -20.67 5.29
N ARG A 186 13.86 -20.20 5.75
CA ARG A 186 12.56 -20.86 5.52
C ARG A 186 11.69 -20.01 4.62
N ILE A 187 11.01 -20.66 3.67
CA ILE A 187 10.00 -20.02 2.83
C ILE A 187 8.74 -19.82 3.67
N PHE A 188 8.27 -18.58 3.67
CA PHE A 188 7.04 -18.21 4.38
C PHE A 188 5.82 -18.31 3.44
N PRO A 189 4.67 -18.82 3.90
CA PRO A 189 3.51 -19.10 3.05
C PRO A 189 2.69 -17.86 2.74
N VAL A 190 3.30 -16.86 2.11
CA VAL A 190 2.62 -15.66 1.59
C VAL A 190 2.81 -15.56 0.09
N GLN A 191 1.89 -14.87 -0.56
CA GLN A 191 1.97 -14.54 -1.98
C GLN A 191 2.13 -13.03 -2.17
N PHE A 192 2.87 -12.68 -3.21
CA PHE A 192 3.02 -11.30 -3.66
C PHE A 192 2.45 -11.17 -5.07
N TRP A 193 1.47 -10.29 -5.19
CA TRP A 193 0.96 -9.85 -6.46
C TRP A 193 1.53 -8.46 -6.76
N GLU A 194 2.13 -8.29 -7.93
CA GLU A 194 2.88 -7.09 -8.30
C GLU A 194 2.46 -6.60 -9.67
N ILE A 195 2.22 -5.31 -9.78
CA ILE A 195 1.94 -4.63 -11.04
C ILE A 195 2.75 -3.34 -11.17
N GLU A 196 2.93 -2.92 -12.40
CA GLU A 196 3.57 -1.66 -12.78
C GLU A 196 2.52 -0.68 -13.31
N GLU A 197 1.61 -0.34 -12.43
CA GLU A 197 0.57 0.63 -12.63
C GLU A 197 0.52 1.57 -11.40
N PRO A 198 0.31 2.85 -11.63
CA PRO A 198 0.40 3.57 -12.89
C PRO A 198 1.84 3.65 -13.41
N GLU A 199 2.03 4.09 -14.66
CA GLU A 199 3.37 4.18 -15.27
C GLU A 199 4.39 4.87 -14.35
N GLY A 200 5.56 4.26 -14.19
CA GLY A 200 6.63 4.74 -13.31
C GLY A 200 6.46 4.36 -11.82
N TYR A 201 5.52 3.47 -11.51
CA TYR A 201 5.30 2.97 -10.14
C TYR A 201 5.30 1.45 -10.09
N ILE A 202 5.67 0.92 -8.93
CA ILE A 202 5.45 -0.48 -8.56
C ILE A 202 4.42 -0.51 -7.45
N ILE A 203 3.39 -1.35 -7.61
CA ILE A 203 2.47 -1.72 -6.53
C ILE A 203 2.68 -3.19 -6.22
N THR A 204 2.79 -3.51 -4.94
CA THR A 204 2.82 -4.90 -4.46
C THR A 204 1.75 -5.12 -3.40
N VAL A 205 1.01 -6.22 -3.54
CA VAL A 205 0.10 -6.72 -2.50
C VAL A 205 0.65 -8.03 -1.96
N CYS A 206 0.74 -8.13 -0.64
CA CYS A 206 1.04 -9.34 0.12
C CYS A 206 -0.27 -9.89 0.71
N CYS A 207 -0.53 -11.18 0.53
CA CYS A 207 -1.70 -11.87 1.06
C CYS A 207 -1.39 -13.35 1.37
N ASN A 208 -2.32 -14.05 2.01
CA ASN A 208 -2.19 -15.48 2.26
C ASN A 208 -2.24 -16.29 0.95
N VAL A 209 -1.54 -17.43 0.91
CA VAL A 209 -1.47 -18.32 -0.28
C VAL A 209 -2.86 -18.80 -0.72
N GLU A 210 -3.78 -18.98 0.22
CA GLU A 210 -5.15 -19.45 -0.07
C GLU A 210 -6.01 -18.38 -0.75
N GLN A 211 -5.60 -17.12 -0.68
CA GLN A 211 -6.27 -15.97 -1.29
C GLN A 211 -5.74 -15.63 -2.69
N ALA A 212 -5.04 -16.55 -3.35
CA ALA A 212 -4.39 -16.36 -4.66
C ALA A 212 -5.38 -16.07 -5.80
N GLU A 213 -6.23 -15.10 -5.59
CA GLU A 213 -7.08 -14.52 -6.62
C GLU A 213 -6.33 -13.43 -7.39
N THR A 214 -6.78 -13.18 -8.59
CA THR A 214 -6.31 -12.06 -9.40
C THR A 214 -6.77 -10.74 -8.78
N TRP A 215 -5.85 -9.83 -8.58
CA TRP A 215 -6.16 -8.47 -8.14
C TRP A 215 -6.53 -7.60 -9.33
N GLU A 216 -7.65 -6.90 -9.25
CA GLU A 216 -8.04 -5.92 -10.25
C GLU A 216 -7.50 -4.53 -9.87
N TYR A 217 -6.90 -3.82 -10.81
CA TYR A 217 -6.47 -2.43 -10.62
C TYR A 217 -7.49 -1.47 -11.21
N LYS A 218 -7.90 -0.47 -10.41
CA LYS A 218 -8.86 0.57 -10.82
C LYS A 218 -8.31 1.95 -10.47
N LYS A 219 -8.08 2.77 -11.49
CA LYS A 219 -7.86 4.21 -11.29
C LYS A 219 -9.21 4.90 -11.08
N ILE A 220 -9.30 5.71 -10.02
CA ILE A 220 -10.51 6.46 -9.65
C ILE A 220 -10.31 7.93 -10.02
N ASP A 221 -11.33 8.54 -10.59
CA ASP A 221 -11.42 10.00 -10.70
C ASP A 221 -12.05 10.58 -9.43
N PRO A 222 -11.30 11.37 -8.63
CA PRO A 222 -11.81 11.90 -7.36
C PRO A 222 -12.84 13.03 -7.52
N ASN A 223 -13.17 13.43 -8.74
CA ASN A 223 -14.13 14.51 -9.03
C ASN A 223 -15.49 14.00 -9.53
N HIS A 224 -15.60 12.69 -9.75
CA HIS A 224 -16.85 12.03 -10.13
C HIS A 224 -17.23 11.00 -9.06
N ASP A 225 -18.42 11.18 -8.47
CA ASP A 225 -19.06 10.24 -7.54
C ASP A 225 -19.65 9.02 -8.29
#